data_224f2da0dbea11dd75fff4155e8dbf7a
#
_entry.id   224f2da0dbea11dd75fff4155e8dbf7a
#
_cell.length_a   1.000
_cell.length_b   1.000
_cell.length_c   1.000
_cell.angle_alpha   90.00
_cell.angle_beta   90.00
_cell.angle_gamma   90.00
#
_symmetry.space_group_name_H-M   'P 1'
#
loop_
_entity.id
_entity.type
_entity.pdbx_description
1 polymer ?
#
loop_
_entity_poly.entity_id
_entity_poly.type
_entity_poly.pdbx_seq_one_letter_code
_entity_poly.pdbx_strand_id
1 'polypeptide(L)'
;IKTIGDMARSGEAELKRILGEKAGHQLYRYANGIDDSPVRAEREEAKGYSAETTVEEDLVTYEQALALLLAQCDVVAARMRRDGKKCSCVAVTYRTLDFKTRSHQRAFEDPTDVTDEIFAQVKKLLYECWKCEPLRLIGMALTDLTTDDFRQISLFENPEEREKQKKADEAFDDIRRRFGNGMIVRGSTMSTAGKVARKAKAQMDQDVRIKKEKEK
;
A
#
# COMPACT_ATOMS: atom_id res chain seq x y z
N ILE A 1 9.07 18.17 -28.44
CA ILE A 1 8.97 16.70 -28.38
C ILE A 1 7.59 16.37 -27.83
N LYS A 2 6.73 15.73 -28.62
CA LYS A 2 5.37 15.37 -28.24
C LYS A 2 5.13 13.86 -28.22
N THR A 3 5.92 13.12 -28.98
CA THR A 3 5.78 11.66 -29.13
C THR A 3 7.09 10.94 -28.83
N ILE A 4 7.02 9.62 -28.61
CA ILE A 4 8.21 8.76 -28.46
C ILE A 4 9.07 8.80 -29.72
N GLY A 5 8.43 8.87 -30.91
CA GLY A 5 9.15 9.00 -32.18
C GLY A 5 9.89 10.33 -32.32
N ASP A 6 9.34 11.44 -31.79
CA ASP A 6 10.08 12.70 -31.75
C ASP A 6 11.28 12.62 -30.82
N MET A 7 11.13 11.92 -29.69
CA MET A 7 12.21 11.68 -28.73
C MET A 7 13.36 10.88 -29.37
N ALA A 8 13.01 9.81 -30.08
CA ALA A 8 14.01 9.01 -30.79
C ALA A 8 14.80 9.83 -31.83
N ARG A 9 14.12 10.75 -32.56
CA ARG A 9 14.73 11.61 -33.59
C ARG A 9 15.51 12.79 -33.04
N SER A 10 15.23 13.27 -31.81
CA SER A 10 15.90 14.48 -31.29
C SER A 10 17.35 14.28 -30.90
N GLY A 11 17.81 13.05 -30.82
CA GLY A 11 19.17 12.72 -30.45
C GLY A 11 19.45 12.73 -28.95
N GLU A 12 20.43 11.96 -28.55
CA GLU A 12 20.75 11.75 -27.12
C GLU A 12 21.22 13.04 -26.41
N ALA A 13 22.08 13.81 -27.10
CA ALA A 13 22.66 15.04 -26.56
C ALA A 13 21.56 16.08 -26.20
N GLU A 14 20.54 16.22 -27.06
CA GLU A 14 19.42 17.13 -26.83
C GLU A 14 18.60 16.68 -25.62
N LEU A 15 18.29 15.38 -25.49
CA LEU A 15 17.57 14.84 -24.35
C LEU A 15 18.35 14.98 -23.05
N LYS A 16 19.66 14.78 -23.06
CA LYS A 16 20.53 15.01 -21.92
C LYS A 16 20.53 16.46 -21.47
N ARG A 17 20.54 17.39 -22.43
CA ARG A 17 20.50 18.83 -22.17
C ARG A 17 19.17 19.24 -21.47
N ILE A 18 18.04 18.66 -21.88
CA ILE A 18 16.69 19.00 -21.38
C ILE A 18 16.37 18.29 -20.06
N LEU A 19 16.72 17.01 -19.92
CA LEU A 19 16.25 16.12 -18.87
C LEU A 19 17.35 15.72 -17.86
N GLY A 20 18.59 16.15 -18.12
CA GLY A 20 19.77 15.73 -17.38
C GLY A 20 20.40 14.45 -17.91
N GLU A 21 21.66 14.21 -17.55
CA GLU A 21 22.51 13.16 -18.12
C GLU A 21 21.89 11.76 -18.05
N LYS A 22 21.44 11.35 -16.87
CA LYS A 22 20.88 9.98 -16.66
C LYS A 22 19.54 9.78 -17.36
N ALA A 23 18.60 10.70 -17.15
CA ALA A 23 17.26 10.58 -17.71
C ALA A 23 17.28 10.72 -19.24
N GLY A 24 18.04 11.66 -19.77
CA GLY A 24 18.19 11.86 -21.20
C GLY A 24 18.78 10.64 -21.91
N HIS A 25 19.84 10.04 -21.36
CA HIS A 25 20.43 8.80 -21.87
C HIS A 25 19.42 7.64 -21.86
N GLN A 26 18.77 7.41 -20.73
CA GLN A 26 17.84 6.30 -20.58
C GLN A 26 16.61 6.43 -21.51
N LEU A 27 16.01 7.62 -21.57
CA LEU A 27 14.86 7.86 -22.42
C LEU A 27 15.17 7.80 -23.91
N TYR A 28 16.37 8.25 -24.33
CA TYR A 28 16.84 8.07 -25.69
C TYR A 28 16.93 6.59 -26.07
N ARG A 29 17.55 5.77 -25.22
CA ARG A 29 17.64 4.32 -25.44
C ARG A 29 16.27 3.68 -25.53
N TYR A 30 15.37 3.95 -24.58
CA TYR A 30 14.01 3.41 -24.57
C TYR A 30 13.21 3.84 -25.81
N ALA A 31 13.33 5.09 -26.24
CA ALA A 31 12.66 5.58 -27.44
C ALA A 31 13.16 4.88 -28.73
N ASN A 32 14.38 4.36 -28.73
CA ASN A 32 14.96 3.56 -29.82
C ASN A 32 14.81 2.04 -29.59
N GLY A 33 14.03 1.60 -28.59
CA GLY A 33 13.78 0.18 -28.31
C GLY A 33 14.98 -0.55 -27.68
N ILE A 34 15.93 0.18 -27.08
CA ILE A 34 17.14 -0.40 -26.47
C ILE A 34 16.94 -0.46 -24.95
N ASP A 35 16.83 -1.65 -24.39
CA ASP A 35 16.78 -1.92 -22.97
C ASP A 35 17.59 -3.18 -22.66
N ASP A 36 18.70 -3.02 -21.96
CA ASP A 36 19.58 -4.11 -21.53
C ASP A 36 19.32 -4.54 -20.09
N SER A 37 18.18 -4.12 -19.52
CA SER A 37 17.81 -4.50 -18.16
C SER A 37 17.67 -6.02 -18.04
N PRO A 38 18.37 -6.68 -17.10
CA PRO A 38 18.26 -8.13 -16.96
C PRO A 38 16.87 -8.52 -16.47
N VAL A 39 16.31 -9.58 -17.05
CA VAL A 39 15.10 -10.20 -16.53
C VAL A 39 15.48 -10.92 -15.23
N ARG A 40 14.96 -10.44 -14.10
CA ARG A 40 15.21 -11.03 -12.79
C ARG A 40 14.21 -12.17 -12.54
N ALA A 41 14.74 -13.38 -12.31
CA ALA A 41 13.94 -14.55 -11.97
C ALA A 41 13.44 -14.47 -10.51
N GLU A 42 14.21 -13.85 -9.64
CA GLU A 42 13.87 -13.69 -8.22
C GLU A 42 13.16 -12.36 -7.97
N ARG A 43 12.09 -12.43 -7.17
CA ARG A 43 11.37 -11.25 -6.74
C ARG A 43 12.16 -10.55 -5.62
N GLU A 44 12.43 -9.27 -5.77
CA GLU A 44 12.99 -8.46 -4.68
C GLU A 44 12.04 -8.49 -3.48
N GLU A 45 12.61 -8.40 -2.27
CA GLU A 45 11.82 -8.26 -1.06
C GLU A 45 10.92 -7.01 -1.13
N ALA A 46 9.71 -7.15 -0.61
CA ALA A 46 8.79 -6.04 -0.54
C ALA A 46 9.37 -4.92 0.34
N LYS A 47 9.43 -3.70 -0.20
CA LYS A 47 9.85 -2.49 0.53
C LYS A 47 8.70 -1.81 1.26
N GLY A 48 7.46 -2.20 0.95
CA GLY A 48 6.26 -1.70 1.57
C GLY A 48 5.01 -2.42 1.07
N TYR A 49 3.91 -2.23 1.80
CA TYR A 49 2.59 -2.75 1.43
C TYR A 49 1.62 -1.58 1.40
N SER A 50 0.87 -1.43 0.34
CA SER A 50 -0.09 -0.33 0.18
C SER A 50 -1.39 -0.77 -0.45
N ALA A 51 -2.42 0.03 -0.22
CA ALA A 51 -3.69 -0.04 -0.91
C ALA A 51 -4.23 1.38 -1.12
N GLU A 52 -4.74 1.64 -2.30
CA GLU A 52 -5.42 2.89 -2.65
C GLU A 52 -6.73 2.58 -3.35
N THR A 53 -7.73 3.40 -3.14
CA THR A 53 -9.03 3.26 -3.79
C THR A 53 -9.50 4.60 -4.33
N THR A 54 -9.75 4.66 -5.64
CA THR A 54 -10.54 5.73 -6.24
C THR A 54 -12.00 5.41 -5.97
N VAL A 55 -12.70 6.33 -5.32
CA VAL A 55 -14.11 6.16 -4.96
C VAL A 55 -15.03 6.58 -6.10
N GLU A 56 -16.21 5.99 -6.15
CA GLU A 56 -17.25 6.36 -7.14
C GLU A 56 -17.98 7.64 -6.72
N GLU A 57 -18.23 7.77 -5.40
CA GLU A 57 -18.79 8.97 -4.78
C GLU A 57 -17.73 9.56 -3.84
N ASP A 58 -17.58 10.89 -3.86
CA ASP A 58 -16.55 11.57 -3.10
C ASP A 58 -16.76 11.39 -1.59
N LEU A 59 -15.65 11.17 -0.87
CA LEU A 59 -15.66 11.10 0.58
C LEU A 59 -15.66 12.51 1.15
N VAL A 60 -16.65 12.81 1.98
CA VAL A 60 -16.83 14.15 2.58
C VAL A 60 -16.87 14.12 4.11
N THR A 61 -16.85 12.92 4.71
CA THR A 61 -16.87 12.74 6.17
C THR A 61 -15.75 11.84 6.66
N TYR A 62 -15.30 12.08 7.89
CA TYR A 62 -14.33 11.20 8.55
C TYR A 62 -14.81 9.76 8.66
N GLU A 63 -16.10 9.55 8.89
CA GLU A 63 -16.68 8.22 9.01
C GLU A 63 -16.51 7.42 7.71
N GLN A 64 -16.84 8.01 6.56
CA GLN A 64 -16.66 7.39 5.25
C GLN A 64 -15.19 7.06 4.97
N ALA A 65 -14.30 8.03 5.20
CA ALA A 65 -12.87 7.86 4.96
C ALA A 65 -12.24 6.80 5.90
N LEU A 66 -12.60 6.80 7.19
CA LEU A 66 -12.09 5.85 8.17
C LEU A 66 -12.60 4.43 7.90
N ALA A 67 -13.87 4.26 7.48
CA ALA A 67 -14.39 2.95 7.12
C ALA A 67 -13.60 2.33 5.95
N LEU A 68 -13.27 3.14 4.93
CA LEU A 68 -12.48 2.68 3.79
C LEU A 68 -11.02 2.39 4.17
N LEU A 69 -10.40 3.27 4.95
CA LEU A 69 -9.03 3.07 5.46
C LEU A 69 -8.93 1.83 6.36
N LEU A 70 -9.93 1.56 7.20
CA LEU A 70 -9.95 0.35 8.03
C LEU A 70 -10.00 -0.93 7.17
N ALA A 71 -10.84 -0.92 6.13
CA ALA A 71 -10.89 -2.04 5.18
C ALA A 71 -9.56 -2.24 4.44
N GLN A 72 -8.89 -1.15 4.05
CA GLN A 72 -7.56 -1.20 3.45
C GLN A 72 -6.51 -1.70 4.45
N CYS A 73 -6.57 -1.23 5.71
CA CYS A 73 -5.68 -1.64 6.78
C CYS A 73 -5.74 -3.16 7.00
N ASP A 74 -6.94 -3.74 7.10
CA ASP A 74 -7.12 -5.19 7.21
C ASP A 74 -6.40 -5.97 6.08
N VAL A 75 -6.54 -5.50 4.84
CA VAL A 75 -5.95 -6.18 3.67
C VAL A 75 -4.43 -6.02 3.64
N VAL A 76 -3.95 -4.80 3.90
CA VAL A 76 -2.52 -4.46 3.79
C VAL A 76 -1.73 -5.12 4.92
N ALA A 77 -2.27 -5.08 6.16
CA ALA A 77 -1.65 -5.73 7.32
C ALA A 77 -1.61 -7.27 7.16
N ALA A 78 -2.70 -7.88 6.65
CA ALA A 78 -2.72 -9.32 6.36
C ALA A 78 -1.65 -9.74 5.33
N ARG A 79 -1.41 -8.92 4.30
CA ARG A 79 -0.35 -9.16 3.31
C ARG A 79 1.04 -9.07 3.95
N MET A 80 1.25 -8.08 4.80
CA MET A 80 2.51 -7.89 5.53
C MET A 80 2.78 -9.05 6.49
N ARG A 81 1.79 -9.45 7.32
CA ARG A 81 1.90 -10.61 8.24
C ARG A 81 2.15 -11.92 7.50
N ARG A 82 1.52 -12.14 6.35
CA ARG A 82 1.76 -13.34 5.52
C ARG A 82 3.22 -13.50 5.13
N ASP A 83 3.92 -12.40 4.91
CA ASP A 83 5.33 -12.37 4.55
C ASP A 83 6.25 -12.27 5.80
N GLY A 84 5.68 -12.45 7.01
CA GLY A 84 6.41 -12.45 8.29
C GLY A 84 7.03 -11.10 8.65
N LYS A 85 6.44 -10.00 8.16
CA LYS A 85 7.00 -8.65 8.35
C LYS A 85 6.14 -7.80 9.29
N LYS A 86 6.79 -6.83 9.93
CA LYS A 86 6.20 -5.75 10.73
C LYS A 86 6.56 -4.42 10.09
N CYS A 87 5.76 -3.38 10.33
CA CYS A 87 6.04 -2.02 9.84
C CYS A 87 6.42 -1.09 10.98
N SER A 88 7.31 -0.16 10.69
CA SER A 88 7.69 0.93 11.59
C SER A 88 7.17 2.29 11.14
N CYS A 89 6.50 2.37 9.99
CA CYS A 89 5.93 3.61 9.48
C CYS A 89 4.61 3.34 8.74
N VAL A 90 3.65 4.24 8.93
CA VAL A 90 2.39 4.27 8.19
C VAL A 90 2.24 5.60 7.46
N ALA A 91 1.75 5.55 6.23
CA ALA A 91 1.39 6.72 5.45
C ALA A 91 -0.09 6.68 5.07
N VAL A 92 -0.71 7.86 5.01
CA VAL A 92 -2.04 8.09 4.45
C VAL A 92 -1.89 9.01 3.26
N THR A 93 -2.43 8.58 2.12
CA THR A 93 -2.44 9.35 0.87
C THR A 93 -3.87 9.64 0.47
N TYR A 94 -4.16 10.87 0.06
CA TYR A 94 -5.45 11.24 -0.45
C TYR A 94 -5.34 12.21 -1.64
N ARG A 95 -6.35 12.19 -2.48
CA ARG A 95 -6.44 13.08 -3.66
C ARG A 95 -7.78 13.79 -3.67
N THR A 96 -7.70 15.10 -3.78
CA THR A 96 -8.86 16.00 -3.89
C THR A 96 -9.42 16.04 -5.32
N LEU A 97 -10.57 16.70 -5.52
CA LEU A 97 -11.24 16.80 -6.82
C LEU A 97 -10.41 17.55 -7.87
N ASP A 98 -9.60 18.49 -7.45
CA ASP A 98 -8.64 19.21 -8.30
C ASP A 98 -7.37 18.41 -8.65
N PHE A 99 -7.40 17.08 -8.38
CA PHE A 99 -6.33 16.12 -8.64
C PHE A 99 -5.03 16.37 -7.88
N LYS A 100 -5.06 17.21 -6.84
CA LYS A 100 -3.90 17.35 -5.94
C LYS A 100 -3.81 16.16 -5.01
N THR A 101 -2.67 15.49 -5.05
CA THR A 101 -2.36 14.36 -4.16
C THR A 101 -1.53 14.88 -2.99
N ARG A 102 -1.94 14.49 -1.78
CA ARG A 102 -1.20 14.74 -0.54
C ARG A 102 -0.92 13.42 0.15
N SER A 103 0.28 13.31 0.74
CA SER A 103 0.68 12.14 1.51
C SER A 103 1.31 12.58 2.81
N HIS A 104 0.90 11.96 3.89
CA HIS A 104 1.43 12.21 5.23
C HIS A 104 1.80 10.87 5.86
N GLN A 105 2.91 10.85 6.59
CA GLN A 105 3.41 9.62 7.20
C GLN A 105 3.75 9.84 8.67
N ARG A 106 3.76 8.74 9.43
CA ARG A 106 4.14 8.71 10.84
C ARG A 106 4.84 7.40 11.17
N ALA A 107 5.96 7.51 11.87
CA ALA A 107 6.66 6.37 12.43
C ALA A 107 5.93 5.87 13.70
N PHE A 108 6.02 4.56 13.93
CA PHE A 108 5.69 3.94 15.21
C PHE A 108 6.89 4.02 16.15
N GLU A 109 6.66 3.98 17.45
CA GLU A 109 7.74 3.84 18.44
C GLU A 109 8.41 2.47 18.32
N ASP A 110 7.58 1.42 18.18
CA ASP A 110 8.02 0.04 17.94
C ASP A 110 7.37 -0.54 16.68
N PRO A 111 8.04 -1.45 15.96
CA PRO A 111 7.47 -2.15 14.82
C PRO A 111 6.22 -2.96 15.21
N THR A 112 5.17 -2.88 14.39
CA THR A 112 3.91 -3.59 14.67
C THR A 112 3.37 -4.32 13.45
N ASP A 113 2.65 -5.42 13.72
CA ASP A 113 1.85 -6.21 12.78
C ASP A 113 0.37 -6.27 13.17
N VAL A 114 -0.01 -5.61 14.28
CA VAL A 114 -1.37 -5.60 14.81
C VAL A 114 -2.22 -4.57 14.08
N THR A 115 -3.30 -5.02 13.47
CA THR A 115 -4.18 -4.16 12.63
C THR A 115 -4.76 -2.98 13.41
N ASP A 116 -5.17 -3.17 14.66
CA ASP A 116 -5.79 -2.12 15.46
C ASP A 116 -4.77 -1.03 15.87
N GLU A 117 -3.50 -1.38 16.14
CA GLU A 117 -2.42 -0.43 16.39
C GLU A 117 -2.13 0.41 15.12
N ILE A 118 -2.04 -0.25 13.98
CA ILE A 118 -1.85 0.42 12.68
C ILE A 118 -3.00 1.38 12.42
N PHE A 119 -4.25 0.92 12.56
CA PHE A 119 -5.42 1.73 12.31
C PHE A 119 -5.55 2.92 13.28
N ALA A 120 -5.14 2.76 14.54
CA ALA A 120 -5.10 3.85 15.50
C ALA A 120 -4.19 5.01 15.02
N GLN A 121 -3.04 4.70 14.45
CA GLN A 121 -2.14 5.72 13.88
C GLN A 121 -2.69 6.31 12.58
N VAL A 122 -3.27 5.49 11.69
CA VAL A 122 -3.96 5.96 10.48
C VAL A 122 -5.05 6.97 10.83
N LYS A 123 -5.85 6.67 11.84
CA LYS A 123 -6.93 7.54 12.34
C LYS A 123 -6.39 8.89 12.85
N LYS A 124 -5.35 8.86 13.69
CA LYS A 124 -4.70 10.08 14.20
C LYS A 124 -4.16 10.92 13.04
N LEU A 125 -3.43 10.29 12.11
CA LEU A 125 -2.82 10.96 10.98
C LEU A 125 -3.87 11.61 10.07
N LEU A 126 -4.98 10.91 9.79
CA LEU A 126 -6.08 11.46 8.98
C LEU A 126 -6.70 12.70 9.62
N TYR A 127 -6.98 12.67 10.93
CA TYR A 127 -7.55 13.83 11.63
C TYR A 127 -6.64 15.06 11.64
N GLU A 128 -5.33 14.84 11.63
CA GLU A 128 -4.36 15.95 11.58
C GLU A 128 -4.24 16.56 10.19
N CYS A 129 -4.23 15.73 9.15
CA CYS A 129 -3.88 16.19 7.81
C CYS A 129 -5.07 16.55 6.91
N TRP A 130 -6.26 15.95 7.14
CA TRP A 130 -7.43 16.17 6.30
C TRP A 130 -8.48 17.02 7.01
N LYS A 131 -9.11 17.94 6.28
CA LYS A 131 -10.10 18.90 6.81
C LYS A 131 -11.49 18.72 6.16
N CYS A 132 -11.85 17.49 5.78
CA CYS A 132 -13.12 17.13 5.15
C CYS A 132 -13.38 17.81 3.79
N GLU A 133 -12.32 18.25 3.09
CA GLU A 133 -12.46 18.59 1.66
C GLU A 133 -12.81 17.32 0.87
N PRO A 134 -13.67 17.39 -0.17
CA PRO A 134 -14.10 16.21 -0.91
C PRO A 134 -12.92 15.44 -1.48
N LEU A 135 -12.86 14.12 -1.22
CA LEU A 135 -11.78 13.24 -1.67
C LEU A 135 -12.27 12.28 -2.77
N ARG A 136 -11.54 12.24 -3.85
CA ARG A 136 -11.73 11.30 -4.95
C ARG A 136 -10.97 9.98 -4.75
N LEU A 137 -9.86 10.01 -4.03
CA LEU A 137 -9.01 8.85 -3.76
C LEU A 137 -8.49 8.92 -2.34
N ILE A 138 -8.45 7.76 -1.68
CA ILE A 138 -7.79 7.60 -0.40
C ILE A 138 -7.06 6.28 -0.35
N GLY A 139 -5.92 6.26 0.33
CA GLY A 139 -5.11 5.07 0.49
C GLY A 139 -4.18 5.14 1.68
N MET A 140 -3.55 4.01 1.97
CA MET A 140 -2.53 3.88 2.99
C MET A 140 -1.37 3.01 2.54
N ALA A 141 -0.23 3.22 3.19
CA ALA A 141 0.96 2.40 2.98
C ALA A 141 1.62 2.08 4.33
N LEU A 142 2.20 0.89 4.41
CA LEU A 142 3.06 0.42 5.50
C LEU A 142 4.47 0.30 4.94
N THR A 143 5.42 0.97 5.58
CA THR A 143 6.83 1.03 5.16
C THR A 143 7.76 0.79 6.35
N ASP A 144 9.07 0.86 6.10
CA ASP A 144 10.11 0.58 7.08
C ASP A 144 9.89 -0.81 7.72
N LEU A 145 9.93 -1.80 6.82
CA LEU A 145 9.61 -3.18 7.17
C LEU A 145 10.77 -3.87 7.87
N THR A 146 10.46 -4.64 8.92
CA THR A 146 11.42 -5.49 9.63
C THR A 146 10.85 -6.87 9.88
N THR A 147 11.74 -7.85 10.08
CA THR A 147 11.43 -9.19 10.57
C THR A 147 11.78 -9.36 12.05
N ASP A 148 12.35 -8.33 12.67
CA ASP A 148 12.79 -8.38 14.05
C ASP A 148 11.61 -8.51 15.01
N ASP A 149 11.76 -9.43 15.97
CA ASP A 149 10.79 -9.64 17.04
C ASP A 149 11.08 -8.80 18.28
N PHE A 150 12.20 -8.07 18.29
CA PHE A 150 12.55 -7.21 19.41
C PHE A 150 11.55 -6.06 19.54
N ARG A 151 11.02 -5.91 20.75
CA ARG A 151 10.10 -4.82 21.12
C ARG A 151 10.38 -4.41 22.55
N GLN A 152 10.34 -3.11 22.80
CA GLN A 152 10.36 -2.58 24.14
C GLN A 152 8.92 -2.56 24.69
N ILE A 153 8.67 -3.32 25.77
CA ILE A 153 7.35 -3.34 26.42
C ILE A 153 7.20 -2.07 27.26
N SER A 154 6.19 -1.26 26.93
CA SER A 154 5.83 -0.11 27.74
C SER A 154 5.12 -0.54 29.02
N LEU A 155 5.44 0.07 30.16
CA LEU A 155 4.77 -0.17 31.44
C LEU A 155 3.27 0.20 31.43
N PHE A 156 2.83 1.01 30.44
CA PHE A 156 1.45 1.48 30.31
C PHE A 156 0.65 0.65 29.30
N GLU A 157 1.26 -0.35 28.70
CA GLU A 157 0.62 -1.23 27.73
C GLU A 157 0.01 -2.44 28.44
N ASN A 158 -1.14 -2.90 27.94
CA ASN A 158 -1.72 -4.18 28.37
C ASN A 158 -1.27 -5.32 27.39
N PRO A 159 -0.26 -6.11 27.77
CA PRO A 159 0.27 -7.16 26.89
C PRO A 159 -0.77 -8.23 26.54
N GLU A 160 -1.70 -8.53 27.46
CA GLU A 160 -2.74 -9.55 27.26
C GLU A 160 -3.76 -9.11 26.20
N GLU A 161 -4.14 -7.84 26.19
CA GLU A 161 -5.08 -7.31 25.20
C GLU A 161 -4.46 -7.28 23.80
N ARG A 162 -3.20 -6.86 23.71
CA ARG A 162 -2.46 -6.88 22.46
C ARG A 162 -2.32 -8.29 21.91
N GLU A 163 -2.01 -9.26 22.76
CA GLU A 163 -1.89 -10.66 22.35
C GLU A 163 -3.23 -11.22 21.87
N LYS A 164 -4.36 -10.82 22.48
CA LYS A 164 -5.69 -11.16 22.00
C LYS A 164 -5.98 -10.57 20.61
N GLN A 165 -5.61 -9.30 20.38
CA GLN A 165 -5.76 -8.65 19.08
C GLN A 165 -4.92 -9.35 18.00
N LYS A 166 -3.67 -9.70 18.31
CA LYS A 166 -2.80 -10.44 17.40
C LYS A 166 -3.39 -11.80 17.03
N LYS A 167 -3.85 -12.58 18.02
CA LYS A 167 -4.51 -13.87 17.77
C LYS A 167 -5.80 -13.73 16.96
N ALA A 168 -6.56 -12.66 17.17
CA ALA A 168 -7.74 -12.37 16.36
C ALA A 168 -7.38 -12.06 14.91
N ASP A 169 -6.34 -11.25 14.68
CA ASP A 169 -5.83 -10.96 13.32
C ASP A 169 -5.36 -12.25 12.62
N GLU A 170 -4.61 -13.12 13.31
CA GLU A 170 -4.16 -14.41 12.79
C GLU A 170 -5.34 -15.32 12.41
N ALA A 171 -6.36 -15.38 13.27
CA ALA A 171 -7.57 -16.16 13.00
C ALA A 171 -8.35 -15.61 11.79
N PHE A 172 -8.46 -14.29 11.65
CA PHE A 172 -9.08 -13.64 10.50
C PHE A 172 -8.29 -13.92 9.21
N ASP A 173 -6.97 -13.84 9.27
CA ASP A 173 -6.11 -14.12 8.13
C ASP A 173 -6.21 -15.59 7.69
N ASP A 174 -6.33 -16.53 8.63
CA ASP A 174 -6.56 -17.95 8.36
C ASP A 174 -7.91 -18.21 7.68
N ILE A 175 -8.98 -17.58 8.17
CA ILE A 175 -10.30 -17.69 7.55
C ILE A 175 -10.25 -17.12 6.13
N ARG A 176 -9.67 -15.95 5.94
CA ARG A 176 -9.54 -15.31 4.62
C ARG A 176 -8.70 -16.15 3.65
N ARG A 177 -7.64 -16.78 4.12
CA ARG A 177 -6.79 -17.66 3.32
C ARG A 177 -7.52 -18.91 2.85
N ARG A 178 -8.36 -19.52 3.71
CA ARG A 178 -9.09 -20.76 3.41
C ARG A 178 -10.34 -20.53 2.56
N PHE A 179 -11.08 -19.47 2.86
CA PHE A 179 -12.42 -19.24 2.32
C PHE A 179 -12.53 -17.98 1.42
N GLY A 180 -11.47 -17.18 1.35
CA GLY A 180 -11.42 -15.95 0.56
C GLY A 180 -11.64 -14.67 1.39
N ASN A 181 -11.12 -13.55 0.86
CA ASN A 181 -11.05 -12.25 1.58
C ASN A 181 -12.42 -11.63 1.91
N GLY A 182 -13.50 -12.07 1.25
CA GLY A 182 -14.84 -11.54 1.49
C GLY A 182 -15.64 -12.28 2.57
N MET A 183 -15.13 -13.41 3.09
CA MET A 183 -15.90 -14.27 4.01
C MET A 183 -16.01 -13.70 5.43
N ILE A 184 -15.01 -12.93 5.85
CA ILE A 184 -15.02 -12.26 7.14
C ILE A 184 -14.55 -10.82 6.98
N VAL A 185 -15.38 -9.87 7.39
CA VAL A 185 -15.13 -8.44 7.35
C VAL A 185 -15.61 -7.79 8.64
N ARG A 186 -15.03 -6.65 8.99
CA ARG A 186 -15.53 -5.85 10.13
C ARG A 186 -16.88 -5.25 9.79
N GLY A 187 -17.85 -5.30 10.71
CA GLY A 187 -19.21 -4.80 10.47
C GLY A 187 -19.24 -3.33 9.99
N SER A 188 -18.39 -2.49 10.55
CA SER A 188 -18.23 -1.07 10.14
C SER A 188 -17.73 -0.88 8.70
N THR A 189 -17.17 -1.93 8.07
CA THR A 189 -16.61 -1.86 6.72
C THR A 189 -17.41 -2.62 5.66
N MET A 190 -18.57 -3.18 6.02
CA MET A 190 -19.32 -4.07 5.12
C MET A 190 -19.63 -3.47 3.75
N SER A 191 -19.99 -2.19 3.67
CA SER A 191 -20.26 -1.49 2.40
C SER A 191 -18.99 -1.19 1.58
N THR A 192 -17.85 -0.97 2.23
CA THR A 192 -16.57 -0.58 1.62
C THR A 192 -15.64 -1.76 1.45
N ALA A 193 -15.65 -2.74 2.36
CA ALA A 193 -14.77 -3.90 2.35
C ALA A 193 -14.90 -4.74 1.06
N GLY A 194 -16.09 -4.85 0.50
CA GLY A 194 -16.31 -5.57 -0.76
C GLY A 194 -15.54 -4.95 -1.95
N LYS A 195 -15.40 -3.64 -1.99
CA LYS A 195 -14.63 -2.93 -3.05
C LYS A 195 -13.13 -3.14 -2.85
N VAL A 196 -12.64 -3.00 -1.61
CA VAL A 196 -11.22 -3.20 -1.26
C VAL A 196 -10.82 -4.66 -1.41
N ALA A 197 -11.64 -5.60 -0.93
CA ALA A 197 -11.38 -7.03 -1.04
C ALA A 197 -11.31 -7.50 -2.50
N ARG A 198 -12.17 -7.00 -3.39
CA ARG A 198 -12.11 -7.32 -4.82
C ARG A 198 -10.82 -6.83 -5.47
N LYS A 199 -10.38 -5.62 -5.15
CA LYS A 199 -9.13 -5.05 -5.68
C LYS A 199 -7.91 -5.83 -5.17
N ALA A 200 -7.87 -6.15 -3.87
CA ALA A 200 -6.82 -6.94 -3.27
C ALA A 200 -6.78 -8.38 -3.80
N LYS A 201 -7.95 -9.02 -4.01
CA LYS A 201 -8.04 -10.35 -4.60
C LYS A 201 -7.47 -10.38 -6.01
N ALA A 202 -7.81 -9.41 -6.85
CA ALA A 202 -7.28 -9.35 -8.21
C ALA A 202 -5.74 -9.26 -8.22
N GLN A 203 -5.16 -8.50 -7.29
CA GLN A 203 -3.71 -8.36 -7.14
C GLN A 203 -3.07 -9.65 -6.59
N MET A 204 -3.70 -10.32 -5.63
CA MET A 204 -3.24 -11.61 -5.10
C MET A 204 -3.33 -12.73 -6.15
N ASP A 205 -4.41 -12.76 -6.96
CA ASP A 205 -4.57 -13.74 -8.02
C ASP A 205 -3.51 -13.57 -9.13
N GLN A 206 -3.09 -12.35 -9.43
CA GLN A 206 -1.95 -12.08 -10.31
C GLN A 206 -0.64 -12.60 -9.71
N ASP A 207 -0.38 -12.35 -8.43
CA ASP A 207 0.81 -12.81 -7.73
C ASP A 207 0.90 -14.36 -7.69
N VAL A 208 -0.25 -15.05 -7.53
CA VAL A 208 -0.33 -16.52 -7.52
C VAL A 208 -0.12 -17.10 -8.93
N ARG A 209 -0.64 -16.44 -9.98
CA ARG A 209 -0.42 -16.86 -11.37
C ARG A 209 1.05 -16.77 -11.74
N ILE A 210 1.71 -15.66 -11.40
CA ILE A 210 3.15 -15.46 -11.62
C ILE A 210 3.98 -16.51 -10.88
N LYS A 211 3.60 -16.92 -9.65
CA LYS A 211 4.28 -18.00 -8.93
C LYS A 211 4.11 -19.36 -9.62
N LYS A 212 2.89 -19.72 -10.04
CA LYS A 212 2.62 -21.01 -10.71
C LYS A 212 3.25 -21.12 -12.10
N GLU A 213 3.43 -20.03 -12.80
CA GLU A 213 4.13 -20.01 -14.09
C GLU A 213 5.64 -20.14 -13.93
N LYS A 214 6.18 -19.84 -12.75
CA LYS A 214 7.62 -19.99 -12.44
C LYS A 214 7.99 -21.37 -11.87
N GLU A 215 7.01 -22.14 -11.41
CA GLU A 215 7.20 -23.50 -10.89
C GLU A 215 6.98 -24.59 -11.97
N LYS A 216 6.67 -24.15 -13.20
CA LYS A 216 6.61 -25.01 -14.42
C LYS A 216 7.83 -24.76 -15.31
#